data_f3842826b9e108f9763b24b05c08796b
#
_entry.id   f3842826b9e108f9763b24b05c08796b
#
_cell.length_a   1.000
_cell.length_b   1.000
_cell.length_c   1.000
_cell.angle_alpha   90.00
_cell.angle_beta   90.00
_cell.angle_gamma   90.00
#
_symmetry.space_group_name_H-M   'P 1'
#
loop_
_entity.id
_entity.type
_entity.pdbx_description
1 polymer ?
#
loop_
_entity_poly.entity_id
_entity_poly.type
_entity_poly.pdbx_seq_one_letter_code
_entity_poly.pdbx_strand_id
1 'polypeptide(L)'
;MSTVTDFPAASPEEAVGHFMRRLSVETDCADVHHALNHEEQDFVLLHVVGSQEAFARRHVPGALHLPHREMTEQRMAEWPRDTIFVVYCAGPHCNGADRAALKLARMGLAVKIMLGGVKGREDEGLDRTSVG
;
A
#
# COMPACT_ATOMS: atom_id res chain seq x y z
N MET A 1 18.98 11.12 30.49
CA MET A 1 17.78 10.87 29.69
C MET A 1 17.90 11.66 28.40
N SER A 2 17.32 11.13 27.35
CA SER A 2 17.36 11.78 26.06
C SER A 2 15.95 12.19 25.64
N THR A 3 15.84 12.96 24.55
CA THR A 3 14.52 13.29 24.00
C THR A 3 13.78 12.02 23.54
N VAL A 4 14.52 10.97 23.22
CA VAL A 4 13.90 9.68 22.83
C VAL A 4 13.11 9.07 23.97
N THR A 5 13.54 9.27 25.20
CA THR A 5 12.90 8.68 26.38
C THR A 5 12.08 9.67 27.18
N ASP A 6 11.89 10.90 26.69
CA ASP A 6 11.00 11.88 27.34
C ASP A 6 9.58 11.32 27.48
N PHE A 7 9.13 10.57 26.49
CA PHE A 7 7.91 9.79 26.59
C PHE A 7 8.30 8.35 26.84
N PRO A 8 7.84 7.74 27.94
CA PRO A 8 8.17 6.35 28.23
C PRO A 8 7.72 5.41 27.12
N ALA A 9 8.51 4.38 26.87
CA ALA A 9 8.09 3.34 25.95
C ALA A 9 6.81 2.67 26.49
N ALA A 10 5.92 2.29 25.59
CA ALA A 10 4.74 1.53 25.95
C ALA A 10 5.16 0.17 26.53
N SER A 11 4.28 -0.43 27.32
CA SER A 11 4.54 -1.78 27.79
C SER A 11 4.65 -2.73 26.61
N PRO A 12 5.41 -3.82 26.73
CA PRO A 12 5.49 -4.80 25.65
C PRO A 12 4.12 -5.32 25.20
N GLU A 13 3.19 -5.51 26.12
CA GLU A 13 1.85 -5.98 25.80
C GLU A 13 1.09 -4.98 24.93
N GLU A 14 1.14 -3.70 25.31
CA GLU A 14 0.51 -2.65 24.52
C GLU A 14 1.17 -2.51 23.15
N ALA A 15 2.50 -2.62 23.11
CA ALA A 15 3.25 -2.51 21.86
C ALA A 15 2.89 -3.63 20.90
N VAL A 16 2.72 -4.86 21.38
CA VAL A 16 2.29 -5.99 20.55
C VAL A 16 0.97 -5.65 19.87
N GLY A 17 -0.02 -5.17 20.63
CA GLY A 17 -1.32 -4.83 20.04
C GLY A 17 -1.21 -3.75 18.96
N HIS A 18 -0.43 -2.72 19.23
CA HIS A 18 -0.24 -1.63 18.29
C HIS A 18 0.40 -2.10 16.97
N PHE A 19 1.49 -2.86 17.09
CA PHE A 19 2.21 -3.29 15.89
C PHE A 19 1.45 -4.36 15.12
N MET A 20 0.70 -5.22 15.79
CA MET A 20 -0.18 -6.15 15.09
C MET A 20 -1.22 -5.39 14.26
N ARG A 21 -1.79 -4.32 14.81
CA ARG A 21 -2.75 -3.49 14.06
C ARG A 21 -2.08 -2.82 12.86
N ARG A 22 -0.88 -2.26 13.05
CA ARG A 22 -0.16 -1.65 11.93
C ARG A 22 0.12 -2.64 10.81
N LEU A 23 0.64 -3.80 11.17
CA LEU A 23 1.00 -4.82 10.17
C LEU A 23 -0.22 -5.41 9.47
N SER A 24 -1.40 -5.28 10.06
CA SER A 24 -2.64 -5.74 9.42
C SER A 24 -3.15 -4.78 8.35
N VAL A 25 -2.72 -3.52 8.36
CA VAL A 25 -3.19 -2.51 7.41
C VAL A 25 -2.06 -1.87 6.60
N GLU A 26 -0.81 -2.27 6.85
CA GLU A 26 0.35 -1.72 6.15
C GLU A 26 1.26 -2.82 5.64
N THR A 27 1.92 -2.54 4.53
CA THR A 27 3.03 -3.32 4.03
C THR A 27 4.09 -2.34 3.53
N ASP A 28 5.15 -2.83 2.93
CA ASP A 28 6.21 -1.96 2.43
C ASP A 28 6.66 -2.36 1.03
N CYS A 29 7.52 -1.53 0.45
CA CYS A 29 7.98 -1.75 -0.92
C CYS A 29 8.78 -3.05 -1.06
N ALA A 30 9.58 -3.38 -0.06
CA ALA A 30 10.42 -4.57 -0.11
C ALA A 30 9.58 -5.84 -0.14
N ASP A 31 8.55 -5.92 0.71
CA ASP A 31 7.69 -7.10 0.76
C ASP A 31 6.87 -7.27 -0.51
N VAL A 32 6.35 -6.16 -1.05
CA VAL A 32 5.60 -6.20 -2.31
C VAL A 32 6.52 -6.65 -3.45
N HIS A 33 7.72 -6.07 -3.52
CA HIS A 33 8.70 -6.45 -4.53
C HIS A 33 9.06 -7.93 -4.46
N HIS A 34 9.27 -8.44 -3.25
CA HIS A 34 9.58 -9.85 -3.04
C HIS A 34 8.43 -10.74 -3.54
N ALA A 35 7.20 -10.41 -3.17
CA ALA A 35 6.04 -11.20 -3.59
C ALA A 35 5.89 -11.23 -5.11
N LEU A 36 6.08 -10.08 -5.77
CA LEU A 36 5.97 -9.99 -7.22
C LEU A 36 7.05 -10.80 -7.92
N ASN A 37 8.28 -10.80 -7.39
CA ASN A 37 9.40 -11.47 -8.03
C ASN A 37 9.48 -12.97 -7.74
N HIS A 38 8.74 -13.46 -6.76
CA HIS A 38 8.76 -14.88 -6.38
C HIS A 38 7.41 -15.56 -6.64
N GLU A 39 6.56 -14.94 -7.46
CA GLU A 39 5.25 -15.48 -7.82
C GLU A 39 4.38 -15.80 -6.61
N GLU A 40 4.48 -14.96 -5.57
CA GLU A 40 3.72 -15.12 -4.35
C GLU A 40 2.62 -14.07 -4.23
N GLN A 41 2.20 -13.49 -5.35
CA GLN A 41 1.21 -12.42 -5.33
C GLN A 41 -0.19 -12.96 -5.05
N ASP A 42 -0.65 -12.73 -3.83
CA ASP A 42 -1.98 -13.09 -3.38
C ASP A 42 -2.83 -11.85 -3.09
N PHE A 43 -2.56 -10.77 -3.80
CA PHE A 43 -3.22 -9.47 -3.65
C PHE A 43 -3.31 -8.76 -4.99
N VAL A 44 -4.17 -7.77 -5.07
CA VAL A 44 -4.26 -6.88 -6.23
C VAL A 44 -3.57 -5.57 -5.86
N LEU A 45 -2.60 -5.16 -6.66
CA LEU A 45 -1.81 -3.94 -6.42
C LEU A 45 -2.41 -2.80 -7.22
N LEU A 46 -2.82 -1.72 -6.55
CA LEU A 46 -3.48 -0.58 -7.17
C LEU A 46 -2.69 0.71 -6.98
N HIS A 47 -2.42 1.37 -8.09
CA HIS A 47 -1.86 2.71 -8.14
C HIS A 47 -3.05 3.69 -8.13
N VAL A 48 -3.24 4.41 -7.03
CA VAL A 48 -4.53 5.05 -6.74
C VAL A 48 -4.55 6.56 -6.94
N VAL A 49 -3.54 7.10 -7.60
CA VAL A 49 -3.45 8.55 -7.85
C VAL A 49 -2.98 8.80 -9.28
N GLY A 50 -3.11 10.06 -9.70
CA GLY A 50 -2.52 10.54 -10.94
C GLY A 50 -3.30 10.20 -12.20
N SER A 51 -2.84 10.74 -13.30
CA SER A 51 -3.41 10.51 -14.63
C SER A 51 -2.88 9.22 -15.24
N GLN A 52 -3.52 8.77 -16.31
CA GLN A 52 -3.05 7.61 -17.03
C GLN A 52 -1.65 7.83 -17.62
N GLU A 53 -1.36 9.05 -18.07
CA GLU A 53 -0.04 9.37 -18.60
C GLU A 53 1.03 9.29 -17.51
N ALA A 54 0.73 9.81 -16.32
CA ALA A 54 1.67 9.74 -15.20
C ALA A 54 1.89 8.29 -14.78
N PHE A 55 0.84 7.49 -14.73
CA PHE A 55 0.95 6.06 -14.43
C PHE A 55 1.82 5.35 -15.46
N ALA A 56 1.59 5.62 -16.76
CA ALA A 56 2.35 4.97 -17.81
C ALA A 56 3.85 5.27 -17.71
N ARG A 57 4.19 6.49 -17.29
CA ARG A 57 5.60 6.87 -17.15
C ARG A 57 6.27 6.28 -15.91
N ARG A 58 5.52 6.05 -14.84
CA ARG A 58 6.14 5.72 -13.56
C ARG A 58 5.14 5.04 -12.65
N HIS A 59 5.27 3.74 -12.52
CA HIS A 59 4.43 2.94 -11.63
C HIS A 59 5.16 1.68 -11.20
N VAL A 60 4.64 1.01 -10.19
CA VAL A 60 5.19 -0.28 -9.77
C VAL A 60 4.75 -1.33 -10.79
N PRO A 61 5.67 -2.11 -11.35
CA PRO A 61 5.30 -3.19 -12.28
C PRO A 61 4.28 -4.14 -11.65
N GLY A 62 3.29 -4.51 -12.42
CA GLY A 62 2.21 -5.37 -11.94
C GLY A 62 1.03 -4.62 -11.34
N ALA A 63 1.14 -3.30 -11.14
CA ALA A 63 0.06 -2.49 -10.61
C ALA A 63 -0.99 -2.17 -11.67
N LEU A 64 -2.23 -2.05 -11.23
CA LEU A 64 -3.31 -1.53 -12.07
C LEU A 64 -3.55 -0.08 -11.65
N HIS A 65 -3.90 0.76 -12.61
CA HIS A 65 -4.21 2.17 -12.34
C HIS A 65 -5.70 2.31 -12.00
N LEU A 66 -5.98 2.70 -10.76
CA LEU A 66 -7.36 2.96 -10.34
C LEU A 66 -7.36 4.12 -9.35
N PRO A 67 -7.46 5.37 -9.85
CA PRO A 67 -7.51 6.53 -8.97
C PRO A 67 -8.62 6.38 -7.93
N HIS A 68 -8.35 6.83 -6.70
CA HIS A 68 -9.31 6.65 -5.60
C HIS A 68 -10.67 7.30 -5.89
N ARG A 69 -10.70 8.33 -6.74
CA ARG A 69 -11.95 8.99 -7.12
C ARG A 69 -12.86 8.09 -7.97
N GLU A 70 -12.27 7.09 -8.63
CA GLU A 70 -13.00 6.19 -9.52
C GLU A 70 -13.39 4.88 -8.83
N MET A 71 -13.11 4.74 -7.56
CA MET A 71 -13.45 3.54 -6.78
C MET A 71 -14.92 3.61 -6.36
N THR A 72 -15.76 2.93 -7.11
CA THR A 72 -17.18 2.76 -6.79
C THR A 72 -17.42 1.31 -6.42
N GLU A 73 -18.54 1.03 -5.76
CA GLU A 73 -18.90 -0.36 -5.47
C GLU A 73 -19.01 -1.18 -6.74
N GLN A 74 -19.58 -0.60 -7.80
CA GLN A 74 -19.72 -1.28 -9.08
C GLN A 74 -18.35 -1.64 -9.66
N ARG A 75 -17.39 -0.72 -9.62
CA ARG A 75 -16.05 -0.97 -10.15
C ARG A 75 -15.33 -2.05 -9.35
N MET A 76 -15.45 -1.99 -8.03
CA MET A 76 -14.78 -2.95 -7.15
C MET A 76 -15.44 -4.32 -7.18
N ALA A 77 -16.68 -4.43 -7.61
CA ALA A 77 -17.37 -5.71 -7.74
C ALA A 77 -16.78 -6.60 -8.84
N GLU A 78 -15.88 -6.07 -9.65
CA GLU A 78 -15.18 -6.86 -10.67
C GLU A 78 -14.20 -7.88 -10.06
N TRP A 79 -13.87 -7.73 -8.78
CA TRP A 79 -13.03 -8.68 -8.07
C TRP A 79 -13.84 -9.47 -7.04
N PRO A 80 -13.44 -10.70 -6.72
CA PRO A 80 -14.08 -11.45 -5.63
C PRO A 80 -14.02 -10.69 -4.32
N ARG A 81 -15.02 -10.90 -3.48
CA ARG A 81 -15.14 -10.18 -2.20
C ARG A 81 -14.00 -10.48 -1.22
N ASP A 82 -13.34 -11.62 -1.36
CA ASP A 82 -12.23 -11.99 -0.49
C ASP A 82 -10.87 -11.50 -1.01
N THR A 83 -10.86 -10.71 -2.07
CA THR A 83 -9.62 -10.12 -2.60
C THR A 83 -8.99 -9.20 -1.58
N ILE A 84 -7.65 -9.27 -1.45
CA ILE A 84 -6.89 -8.32 -0.65
C ILE A 84 -6.30 -7.29 -1.61
N PHE A 85 -6.57 -6.02 -1.34
CA PHE A 85 -6.04 -4.93 -2.16
C PHE A 85 -4.86 -4.29 -1.44
N VAL A 86 -3.78 -4.05 -2.19
CA VAL A 86 -2.66 -3.26 -1.72
C VAL A 86 -2.64 -1.98 -2.54
N VAL A 87 -2.73 -0.83 -1.86
CA VAL A 87 -2.83 0.47 -2.52
C VAL A 87 -1.59 1.30 -2.23
N TYR A 88 -1.21 2.14 -3.19
CA TYR A 88 -0.08 3.04 -2.99
C TYR A 88 -0.28 4.31 -3.79
N CYS A 89 0.47 5.36 -3.43
CA CYS A 89 0.45 6.62 -4.16
C CYS A 89 1.88 7.05 -4.51
N ALA A 90 2.06 8.34 -4.79
CA ALA A 90 3.34 8.82 -5.34
C ALA A 90 4.50 8.70 -4.34
N GLY A 91 4.24 8.99 -3.07
CA GLY A 91 5.31 8.97 -2.07
C GLY A 91 4.77 9.24 -0.68
N PRO A 92 5.69 9.41 0.29
CA PRO A 92 5.30 9.51 1.70
C PRO A 92 4.51 10.78 2.07
N HIS A 93 4.52 11.77 1.20
CA HIS A 93 3.80 13.03 1.46
C HIS A 93 2.40 13.06 0.85
N CYS A 94 2.00 12.00 0.17
CA CYS A 94 0.71 11.90 -0.50
C CYS A 94 -0.26 11.07 0.35
N ASN A 95 -1.47 11.56 0.57
CA ASN A 95 -2.47 10.80 1.32
C ASN A 95 -3.48 10.07 0.43
N GLY A 96 -3.20 9.95 -0.87
CA GLY A 96 -4.09 9.27 -1.80
C GLY A 96 -4.32 7.81 -1.44
N ALA A 97 -3.27 7.12 -0.97
CA ALA A 97 -3.40 5.74 -0.53
C ALA A 97 -4.29 5.62 0.69
N ASP A 98 -4.18 6.55 1.64
CA ASP A 98 -5.06 6.56 2.81
C ASP A 98 -6.51 6.76 2.43
N ARG A 99 -6.78 7.65 1.47
CA ARG A 99 -8.13 7.90 0.99
C ARG A 99 -8.71 6.68 0.29
N ALA A 100 -7.90 6.02 -0.54
CA ALA A 100 -8.31 4.80 -1.22
C ALA A 100 -8.59 3.69 -0.21
N ALA A 101 -7.69 3.50 0.74
CA ALA A 101 -7.83 2.47 1.77
C ALA A 101 -9.11 2.67 2.58
N LEU A 102 -9.41 3.92 2.96
CA LEU A 102 -10.62 4.23 3.69
C LEU A 102 -11.87 3.86 2.88
N LYS A 103 -11.89 4.22 1.59
CA LYS A 103 -13.01 3.87 0.72
C LYS A 103 -13.23 2.37 0.64
N LEU A 104 -12.15 1.62 0.40
CA LEU A 104 -12.26 0.17 0.26
C LEU A 104 -12.69 -0.48 1.56
N ALA A 105 -12.14 -0.03 2.69
CA ALA A 105 -12.53 -0.55 3.99
C ALA A 105 -14.01 -0.28 4.29
N ARG A 106 -14.53 0.91 3.92
CA ARG A 106 -15.95 1.22 4.08
C ARG A 106 -16.85 0.35 3.22
N MET A 107 -16.33 -0.19 2.14
CA MET A 107 -17.04 -1.14 1.28
C MET A 107 -16.97 -2.58 1.82
N GLY A 108 -16.27 -2.79 2.94
CA GLY A 108 -16.09 -4.12 3.51
C GLY A 108 -15.00 -4.93 2.86
N LEU A 109 -14.06 -4.29 2.17
CA LEU A 109 -12.98 -4.97 1.46
C LEU A 109 -11.69 -4.92 2.27
N ALA A 110 -10.87 -5.97 2.15
CA ALA A 110 -9.58 -6.03 2.81
C ALA A 110 -8.57 -5.17 2.06
N VAL A 111 -7.83 -4.34 2.77
CA VAL A 111 -6.90 -3.41 2.16
C VAL A 111 -5.67 -3.21 3.04
N LYS A 112 -4.51 -3.06 2.38
CA LYS A 112 -3.27 -2.63 3.02
C LYS A 112 -2.68 -1.50 2.21
N ILE A 113 -1.95 -0.62 2.87
CA ILE A 113 -1.21 0.46 2.21
C ILE A 113 0.24 0.04 2.08
N MET A 114 0.81 0.17 0.88
CA MET A 114 2.25 0.04 0.69
C MET A 114 2.90 1.38 1.02
N LEU A 115 3.59 1.43 2.14
CA LEU A 115 4.24 2.66 2.61
C LEU A 115 5.32 3.10 1.63
N GLY A 116 5.47 4.40 1.48
CA GLY A 116 6.50 5.00 0.65
C GLY A 116 6.12 5.23 -0.81
N GLY A 117 5.19 4.45 -1.34
CA GLY A 117 4.72 4.63 -2.71
C GLY A 117 5.82 4.44 -3.76
N VAL A 118 5.62 5.05 -4.92
CA VAL A 118 6.59 4.96 -6.03
C VAL A 118 7.95 5.51 -5.61
N LYS A 119 7.94 6.64 -4.91
CA LYS A 119 9.19 7.27 -4.45
C LYS A 119 9.95 6.35 -3.51
N GLY A 120 9.27 5.73 -2.56
CA GLY A 120 9.91 4.80 -1.63
C GLY A 120 10.52 3.61 -2.35
N ARG A 121 9.82 3.07 -3.33
CA ARG A 121 10.34 1.97 -4.13
C ARG A 121 11.61 2.37 -4.87
N GLU A 122 11.63 3.57 -5.45
CA GLU A 122 12.82 4.09 -6.13
C GLU A 122 13.97 4.31 -5.17
N ASP A 123 13.68 4.85 -3.98
CA ASP A 123 14.69 5.10 -2.97
C ASP A 123 15.39 3.81 -2.53
N GLU A 124 14.69 2.70 -2.56
CA GLU A 124 15.26 1.40 -2.22
C GLU A 124 15.92 0.68 -3.40
N GLY A 125 15.87 1.27 -4.59
CA GLY A 125 16.52 0.71 -5.76
C GLY A 125 15.87 -0.56 -6.29
N LEU A 126 14.57 -0.72 -6.10
CA LEU A 126 13.85 -1.94 -6.46
C LEU A 126 13.37 -1.98 -7.92
N ASP A 127 13.45 -0.87 -8.63
CA ASP A 127 12.87 -0.76 -9.98
C ASP A 127 13.46 -1.72 -10.98
N ARG A 128 14.74 -1.98 -10.86
CA ARG A 128 15.50 -2.66 -11.92
C ARG A 128 15.34 -4.17 -11.92
N THR A 129 14.78 -4.72 -10.86
CA THR A 129 14.64 -6.17 -10.71
C THR A 129 13.20 -6.61 -10.73
N SER A 130 12.30 -5.71 -11.05
CA SER A 130 10.88 -6.00 -10.99
C SER A 130 10.43 -6.84 -12.17
N VAL A 131 9.41 -7.67 -11.94
CA VAL A 131 8.68 -8.34 -13.02
C VAL A 131 7.74 -7.31 -13.63
N GLY A 132 7.75 -7.24 -14.92
CA GLY A 132 7.05 -6.22 -15.68
C GLY A 132 5.59 -6.42 -15.85
#